data_cfa8fba927053c444d942819a7f7c7f5
#
_entry.id   cfa8fba927053c444d942819a7f7c7f5
#
_cell.length_a   1.000
_cell.length_b   1.000
_cell.length_c   1.000
_cell.angle_alpha   90.00
_cell.angle_beta   90.00
_cell.angle_gamma   90.00
#
_symmetry.space_group_name_H-M   'P 1'
#
loop_
_entity.id
_entity.type
_entity.pdbx_description
1 polymer ?
#
loop_
_entity_poly.entity_id
_entity_poly.type
_entity_poly.pdbx_seq_one_letter_code
_entity_poly.pdbx_strand_id
1 'polypeptide(L)'
;AWIMPINKALESLNPKVNRFDIVIIDEASQSDISSLAILYMGRKLIIVGDDKQVSPMAVGVDVAKMDSLEQMYLRGKIPNAQLYNAKTSIYDIAATTFKPLMLHEHFRCVPEIIGFSNMLSYDYQIKPLREASSSNLLPAVINYRVDAGQRDGKNKVNQPEAKAIVALMRACMEQPEYEGKSFGVISLLGDEQYQLIQKEIDASISPKEIMQRNILCGNSANFQGDERDVIFLSLVDSKDIDNPGPLHLQNYGVDDSTRKRYNVAVSRARDQLWVVHSLDAANDLKPGDIRKKLLDYAATVS
;
A
#
# COMPACT_ATOMS: atom_id res chain seq x y z
N ALA A 1 21.69 -3.63 -21.36
CA ALA A 1 20.68 -2.89 -20.58
C ALA A 1 21.27 -2.52 -19.23
N TRP A 2 20.93 -1.35 -18.72
CA TRP A 2 21.32 -0.88 -17.38
C TRP A 2 20.06 -0.83 -16.53
N ILE A 3 20.15 -1.43 -15.35
CA ILE A 3 19.05 -1.45 -14.36
C ILE A 3 19.62 -0.84 -13.08
N MET A 4 19.01 0.25 -12.62
CA MET A 4 19.46 0.93 -11.41
C MET A 4 18.33 1.75 -10.77
N PRO A 5 18.39 2.01 -9.45
CA PRO A 5 17.48 2.96 -8.81
C PRO A 5 17.59 4.36 -9.41
N ILE A 6 16.48 5.10 -9.46
CA ILE A 6 16.42 6.46 -10.06
C ILE A 6 17.43 7.40 -9.40
N ASN A 7 17.55 7.39 -8.07
CA ASN A 7 18.52 8.22 -7.34
C ASN A 7 19.96 7.93 -7.80
N LYS A 8 20.32 6.65 -8.01
CA LYS A 8 21.65 6.28 -8.51
C LYS A 8 21.87 6.71 -9.95
N ALA A 9 20.83 6.67 -10.78
CA ALA A 9 20.90 7.20 -12.15
C ALA A 9 21.14 8.71 -12.14
N LEU A 10 20.45 9.46 -11.27
CA LEU A 10 20.62 10.91 -11.13
C LEU A 10 22.01 11.30 -10.59
N GLU A 11 22.59 10.50 -9.71
CA GLU A 11 23.96 10.72 -9.17
C GLU A 11 25.04 10.40 -10.19
N SER A 12 24.84 9.40 -11.03
CA SER A 12 25.90 8.80 -11.88
C SER A 12 25.87 9.29 -13.32
N LEU A 13 24.73 9.80 -13.80
CA LEU A 13 24.51 10.16 -15.19
C LEU A 13 24.31 11.68 -15.35
N ASN A 14 24.85 12.23 -16.41
CA ASN A 14 24.64 13.63 -16.77
C ASN A 14 23.57 13.73 -17.88
N PRO A 15 22.39 14.29 -17.60
CA PRO A 15 21.30 14.38 -18.57
C PRO A 15 21.64 15.16 -19.85
N LYS A 16 22.66 16.02 -19.81
CA LYS A 16 23.10 16.78 -20.98
C LYS A 16 23.94 15.95 -21.96
N VAL A 17 24.62 14.92 -21.45
CA VAL A 17 25.58 14.12 -22.22
C VAL A 17 25.09 12.70 -22.45
N ASN A 18 24.58 12.05 -21.41
CA ASN A 18 24.11 10.67 -21.50
C ASN A 18 22.77 10.60 -22.21
N ARG A 19 22.71 9.78 -23.27
CA ARG A 19 21.51 9.54 -24.07
C ARG A 19 21.30 8.04 -24.25
N PHE A 20 20.05 7.62 -24.15
CA PHE A 20 19.62 6.24 -24.31
C PHE A 20 18.56 6.14 -25.39
N ASP A 21 18.53 5.05 -26.12
CA ASP A 21 17.50 4.83 -27.14
C ASP A 21 16.14 4.65 -26.50
N ILE A 22 16.09 3.93 -25.38
CA ILE A 22 14.86 3.68 -24.61
C ILE A 22 15.18 3.86 -23.12
N VAL A 23 14.35 4.62 -22.42
CA VAL A 23 14.33 4.70 -20.96
C VAL A 23 13.01 4.13 -20.49
N ILE A 24 13.08 3.17 -19.59
CA ILE A 24 11.92 2.55 -18.93
C ILE A 24 11.95 2.97 -17.47
N ILE A 25 10.89 3.62 -16.99
CA ILE A 25 10.71 3.96 -15.57
C ILE A 25 9.61 3.07 -15.04
N ASP A 26 9.97 2.17 -14.15
CA ASP A 26 9.02 1.33 -13.41
C ASP A 26 8.63 2.01 -12.10
N GLU A 27 7.46 1.68 -11.56
CA GLU A 27 6.89 2.30 -10.35
C GLU A 27 6.85 3.84 -10.42
N ALA A 28 6.57 4.37 -11.62
CA ALA A 28 6.61 5.82 -11.88
C ALA A 28 5.58 6.62 -11.07
N SER A 29 4.53 5.98 -10.56
CA SER A 29 3.55 6.57 -9.64
C SER A 29 4.14 6.92 -8.26
N GLN A 30 5.31 6.34 -7.90
CA GLN A 30 6.05 6.65 -6.68
C GLN A 30 7.17 7.68 -6.89
N SER A 31 7.52 7.94 -8.14
CA SER A 31 8.64 8.81 -8.49
C SER A 31 8.20 10.26 -8.53
N ASP A 32 8.89 11.11 -7.77
CA ASP A 32 8.62 12.53 -7.71
C ASP A 32 9.23 13.31 -8.90
N ILE A 33 9.02 14.62 -8.89
CA ILE A 33 9.47 15.54 -9.94
C ILE A 33 10.99 15.52 -10.18
N SER A 34 11.82 15.11 -9.21
CA SER A 34 13.28 15.02 -9.41
C SER A 34 13.66 14.07 -10.54
N SER A 35 12.80 13.07 -10.80
CA SER A 35 12.97 12.06 -11.83
C SER A 35 12.80 12.60 -13.28
N LEU A 36 12.34 13.84 -13.46
CA LEU A 36 12.20 14.46 -14.80
C LEU A 36 13.51 14.46 -15.59
N ALA A 37 14.64 14.61 -14.92
CA ALA A 37 15.95 14.58 -15.57
C ALA A 37 16.24 13.25 -16.28
N ILE A 38 15.70 12.14 -15.76
CA ILE A 38 15.83 10.81 -16.37
C ILE A 38 15.02 10.72 -17.67
N LEU A 39 13.81 11.30 -17.69
CA LEU A 39 12.99 11.33 -18.92
C LEU A 39 13.73 12.02 -20.05
N TYR A 40 14.45 13.08 -19.75
CA TYR A 40 15.20 13.84 -20.75
C TYR A 40 16.33 13.04 -21.42
N MET A 41 16.83 11.98 -20.78
CA MET A 41 17.90 11.14 -21.33
C MET A 41 17.41 10.15 -22.39
N GLY A 42 16.11 9.84 -22.45
CA GLY A 42 15.55 8.86 -23.40
C GLY A 42 15.12 9.46 -24.72
N ARG A 43 15.41 8.77 -25.83
CA ARG A 43 14.79 9.05 -27.14
C ARG A 43 13.37 8.53 -27.21
N LYS A 44 13.11 7.40 -26.57
CA LYS A 44 11.79 6.81 -26.36
C LYS A 44 11.60 6.55 -24.88
N LEU A 45 10.37 6.72 -24.39
CA LEU A 45 10.03 6.56 -22.99
C LEU A 45 8.95 5.49 -22.84
N ILE A 46 9.13 4.64 -21.85
CA ILE A 46 8.11 3.72 -21.36
C ILE A 46 7.95 4.03 -19.87
N ILE A 47 6.77 4.47 -19.47
CA ILE A 47 6.47 4.87 -18.09
C ILE A 47 5.45 3.90 -17.57
N VAL A 48 5.86 3.08 -16.60
CA VAL A 48 5.04 2.06 -15.96
C VAL A 48 4.70 2.52 -14.55
N GLY A 49 3.44 2.48 -14.20
CA GLY A 49 2.96 2.92 -12.89
C GLY A 49 1.47 2.67 -12.72
N ASP A 50 0.98 2.95 -11.54
CA ASP A 50 -0.41 2.77 -11.18
C ASP A 50 -0.89 3.95 -10.30
N ASP A 51 -1.76 4.78 -10.84
CA ASP A 51 -2.32 5.95 -10.14
C ASP A 51 -3.27 5.56 -8.99
N LYS A 52 -3.66 4.31 -8.89
CA LYS A 52 -4.47 3.75 -7.79
C LYS A 52 -3.63 3.23 -6.62
N GLN A 53 -2.30 3.26 -6.75
CA GLN A 53 -1.36 2.93 -5.68
C GLN A 53 -0.83 4.19 -4.98
N VAL A 54 -0.03 4.01 -3.92
CA VAL A 54 0.45 5.14 -3.10
C VAL A 54 1.30 6.09 -3.94
N SER A 55 0.99 7.37 -3.86
CA SER A 55 1.72 8.46 -4.54
C SER A 55 2.95 8.91 -3.74
N PRO A 56 3.88 9.70 -4.33
CA PRO A 56 5.04 10.20 -3.61
C PRO A 56 4.65 10.89 -2.32
N MET A 57 5.33 10.54 -1.23
CA MET A 57 5.17 11.25 0.03
C MET A 57 6.15 12.43 0.05
N ALA A 58 5.63 13.65 0.22
CA ALA A 58 6.42 14.87 0.32
C ALA A 58 7.21 14.96 1.66
N VAL A 59 7.81 13.84 2.09
CA VAL A 59 8.55 13.76 3.35
C VAL A 59 9.89 14.52 3.20
N GLY A 60 10.12 15.48 4.07
CA GLY A 60 11.36 16.29 4.06
C GLY A 60 11.40 17.36 2.97
N VAL A 61 10.31 17.56 2.21
CA VAL A 61 10.21 18.62 1.20
C VAL A 61 9.58 19.86 1.80
N ASP A 62 10.22 21.01 1.60
CA ASP A 62 9.63 22.32 1.92
C ASP A 62 8.62 22.69 0.82
N VAL A 63 7.35 22.33 1.06
CA VAL A 63 6.23 22.51 0.11
C VAL A 63 6.05 23.99 -0.22
N ALA A 64 6.16 24.90 0.76
CA ALA A 64 5.99 26.34 0.54
C ALA A 64 7.08 26.92 -0.40
N LYS A 65 8.31 26.45 -0.21
CA LYS A 65 9.42 26.82 -1.11
C LYS A 65 9.21 26.28 -2.52
N MET A 66 8.73 25.05 -2.64
CA MET A 66 8.45 24.42 -3.93
C MET A 66 7.34 25.15 -4.67
N ASP A 67 6.24 25.49 -3.99
CA ASP A 67 5.15 26.30 -4.57
C ASP A 67 5.62 27.68 -5.02
N SER A 68 6.50 28.32 -4.24
CA SER A 68 7.10 29.60 -4.62
C SER A 68 7.94 29.49 -5.91
N LEU A 69 8.72 28.42 -6.05
CA LEU A 69 9.52 28.15 -7.25
C LEU A 69 8.62 27.87 -8.45
N GLU A 70 7.55 27.08 -8.28
CA GLU A 70 6.56 26.84 -9.35
C GLU A 70 5.97 28.15 -9.85
N GLN A 71 5.50 29.00 -8.92
CA GLN A 71 4.93 30.31 -9.28
C GLN A 71 5.93 31.21 -10.03
N MET A 72 7.16 31.25 -9.55
CA MET A 72 8.20 32.14 -10.11
C MET A 72 8.70 31.69 -11.48
N TYR A 73 8.91 30.40 -11.66
CA TYR A 73 9.62 29.87 -12.82
C TYR A 73 8.74 29.15 -13.84
N LEU A 74 7.61 28.58 -13.44
CA LEU A 74 6.82 27.68 -14.29
C LEU A 74 5.44 28.25 -14.66
N ARG A 75 4.75 28.89 -13.70
CA ARG A 75 3.38 29.37 -13.89
C ARG A 75 3.28 30.37 -15.06
N GLY A 76 2.39 30.08 -15.99
CA GLY A 76 2.20 30.89 -17.20
C GLY A 76 3.28 30.73 -18.27
N LYS A 77 4.32 29.91 -18.05
CA LYS A 77 5.40 29.64 -19.01
C LYS A 77 5.32 28.25 -19.62
N ILE A 78 4.81 27.28 -18.86
CA ILE A 78 4.63 25.90 -19.34
C ILE A 78 3.21 25.43 -19.09
N PRO A 79 2.67 24.52 -19.91
CA PRO A 79 1.39 23.88 -19.66
C PRO A 79 1.42 23.08 -18.36
N ASN A 80 0.29 23.04 -17.65
CA ASN A 80 0.11 22.22 -16.44
C ASN A 80 1.16 22.50 -15.34
N ALA A 81 1.65 23.74 -15.24
CA ALA A 81 2.67 24.13 -14.24
C ALA A 81 2.35 23.68 -12.81
N GLN A 82 1.06 23.67 -12.43
CA GLN A 82 0.58 23.24 -11.11
C GLN A 82 0.85 21.77 -10.80
N LEU A 83 1.16 20.93 -11.78
CA LEU A 83 1.52 19.52 -11.56
C LEU A 83 2.98 19.33 -11.10
N TYR A 84 3.81 20.39 -11.24
CA TYR A 84 5.22 20.29 -10.82
C TYR A 84 5.35 20.63 -9.33
N ASN A 85 4.78 19.80 -8.48
CA ASN A 85 4.75 19.93 -7.04
C ASN A 85 5.26 18.66 -6.34
N ALA A 86 5.39 18.68 -5.02
CA ALA A 86 5.98 17.59 -4.24
C ALA A 86 5.12 16.30 -4.18
N LYS A 87 3.85 16.36 -4.57
CA LYS A 87 2.91 15.24 -4.46
C LYS A 87 2.57 14.59 -5.78
N THR A 88 2.86 15.26 -6.89
CA THR A 88 2.56 14.76 -8.23
C THR A 88 3.67 13.82 -8.68
N SER A 89 3.29 12.65 -9.14
CA SER A 89 4.24 11.66 -9.66
C SER A 89 4.62 11.92 -11.11
N ILE A 90 5.72 11.30 -11.54
CA ILE A 90 6.11 11.28 -12.96
C ILE A 90 5.04 10.62 -13.82
N TYR A 91 4.34 9.61 -13.28
CA TYR A 91 3.22 8.98 -13.97
C TYR A 91 2.08 9.98 -14.23
N ASP A 92 1.70 10.77 -13.22
CA ASP A 92 0.65 11.79 -13.37
C ASP A 92 1.01 12.84 -14.42
N ILE A 93 2.27 13.29 -14.41
CA ILE A 93 2.77 14.25 -15.42
C ILE A 93 2.73 13.62 -16.81
N ALA A 94 3.18 12.39 -16.94
CA ALA A 94 3.19 11.67 -18.22
C ALA A 94 1.78 11.44 -18.77
N ALA A 95 0.82 11.13 -17.91
CA ALA A 95 -0.58 10.90 -18.27
C ALA A 95 -1.25 12.15 -18.88
N THR A 96 -0.72 13.35 -18.66
CA THR A 96 -1.20 14.56 -19.35
C THR A 96 -0.84 14.63 -20.84
N THR A 97 0.16 13.87 -21.25
CA THR A 97 0.68 13.87 -22.62
C THR A 97 0.45 12.54 -23.32
N PHE A 98 0.62 11.44 -22.61
CA PHE A 98 0.46 10.09 -23.13
C PHE A 98 -0.86 9.50 -22.66
N LYS A 99 -1.60 8.85 -23.55
CA LYS A 99 -2.78 8.08 -23.15
C LYS A 99 -2.34 6.83 -22.42
N PRO A 100 -2.73 6.63 -21.16
CA PRO A 100 -2.39 5.40 -20.43
C PRO A 100 -3.00 4.16 -21.09
N LEU A 101 -2.23 3.08 -21.11
CA LEU A 101 -2.69 1.75 -21.44
C LEU A 101 -2.82 0.95 -20.16
N MET A 102 -4.02 0.52 -19.80
CA MET A 102 -4.25 -0.27 -18.61
C MET A 102 -4.01 -1.74 -18.89
N LEU A 103 -3.23 -2.39 -18.02
CA LEU A 103 -3.07 -3.84 -17.98
C LEU A 103 -4.17 -4.42 -17.08
N HIS A 104 -5.00 -5.29 -17.64
CA HIS A 104 -6.16 -5.83 -16.93
C HIS A 104 -5.89 -7.17 -16.24
N GLU A 105 -4.81 -7.84 -16.57
CA GLU A 105 -4.51 -9.19 -16.09
C GLU A 105 -3.69 -9.15 -14.80
N HIS A 106 -4.12 -9.94 -13.81
CA HIS A 106 -3.50 -10.00 -12.50
C HIS A 106 -3.09 -11.43 -12.13
N PHE A 107 -1.80 -11.61 -11.80
CA PHE A 107 -1.20 -12.92 -11.58
C PHE A 107 -0.75 -13.16 -10.13
N ARG A 108 -0.81 -12.16 -9.26
CA ARG A 108 -0.26 -12.22 -7.90
C ARG A 108 -1.22 -12.88 -6.91
N CYS A 109 -2.35 -12.24 -6.68
CA CYS A 109 -3.30 -12.64 -5.64
C CYS A 109 -4.29 -13.68 -6.17
N VAL A 110 -4.78 -14.53 -5.28
CA VAL A 110 -5.99 -15.32 -5.55
C VAL A 110 -7.20 -14.40 -5.75
N PRO A 111 -8.25 -14.84 -6.47
CA PRO A 111 -9.38 -13.98 -6.87
C PRO A 111 -10.08 -13.29 -5.71
N GLU A 112 -10.25 -13.98 -4.59
CA GLU A 112 -10.93 -13.49 -3.39
C GLU A 112 -10.19 -12.29 -2.77
N ILE A 113 -8.87 -12.24 -2.87
CA ILE A 113 -8.06 -11.15 -2.33
C ILE A 113 -8.10 -9.94 -3.27
N ILE A 114 -7.80 -10.14 -4.56
CA ILE A 114 -7.77 -9.01 -5.51
C ILE A 114 -9.17 -8.44 -5.78
N GLY A 115 -10.22 -9.20 -5.51
CA GLY A 115 -11.60 -8.77 -5.68
C GLY A 115 -11.96 -7.50 -4.91
N PHE A 116 -11.42 -7.32 -3.69
CA PHE A 116 -11.59 -6.07 -2.95
C PHE A 116 -10.96 -4.87 -3.67
N SER A 117 -9.71 -5.00 -4.09
CA SER A 117 -9.02 -3.94 -4.84
C SER A 117 -9.71 -3.63 -6.16
N ASN A 118 -10.22 -4.65 -6.84
CA ASN A 118 -10.97 -4.54 -8.09
C ASN A 118 -12.25 -3.73 -7.91
N MET A 119 -13.01 -4.03 -6.86
CA MET A 119 -14.19 -3.27 -6.46
C MET A 119 -13.85 -1.83 -6.04
N LEU A 120 -12.77 -1.66 -5.24
CA LEU A 120 -12.44 -0.38 -4.62
C LEU A 120 -11.85 0.63 -5.60
N SER A 121 -11.01 0.19 -6.54
CA SER A 121 -10.10 1.05 -7.29
C SER A 121 -10.10 0.84 -8.79
N TYR A 122 -10.56 -0.30 -9.30
CA TYR A 122 -10.41 -0.65 -10.71
C TYR A 122 -11.73 -0.94 -11.43
N ASP A 123 -12.87 -0.58 -10.84
CA ASP A 123 -14.21 -0.70 -11.44
C ASP A 123 -14.48 -2.10 -12.04
N TYR A 124 -14.00 -3.15 -11.36
CA TYR A 124 -14.10 -4.55 -11.77
C TYR A 124 -13.41 -4.88 -13.11
N GLN A 125 -12.45 -4.07 -13.54
CA GLN A 125 -11.74 -4.30 -14.82
C GLN A 125 -10.56 -5.26 -14.71
N ILE A 126 -10.10 -5.56 -13.49
CA ILE A 126 -9.00 -6.51 -13.27
C ILE A 126 -9.51 -7.94 -13.45
N LYS A 127 -8.79 -8.71 -14.24
CA LYS A 127 -9.04 -10.13 -14.49
C LYS A 127 -8.02 -10.97 -13.71
N PRO A 128 -8.40 -11.59 -12.59
CA PRO A 128 -7.49 -12.49 -11.91
C PRO A 128 -7.25 -13.73 -12.80
N LEU A 129 -5.98 -13.99 -13.08
CA LEU A 129 -5.57 -15.17 -13.86
C LEU A 129 -5.00 -16.27 -12.97
N ARG A 130 -4.76 -15.95 -11.70
CA ARG A 130 -4.42 -16.97 -10.72
C ARG A 130 -5.69 -17.65 -10.24
N GLU A 131 -5.71 -18.99 -10.28
CA GLU A 131 -6.86 -19.77 -9.82
C GLU A 131 -6.90 -19.84 -8.28
N ALA A 132 -8.08 -19.83 -7.69
CA ALA A 132 -8.28 -20.01 -6.24
C ALA A 132 -7.65 -21.33 -5.76
N SER A 133 -7.75 -22.40 -6.56
CA SER A 133 -7.16 -23.71 -6.28
C SER A 133 -5.63 -23.73 -6.26
N SER A 134 -4.97 -22.66 -6.69
CA SER A 134 -3.50 -22.53 -6.63
C SER A 134 -2.95 -22.33 -5.23
N SER A 135 -3.80 -22.04 -4.25
CA SER A 135 -3.47 -21.95 -2.84
C SER A 135 -4.23 -22.99 -2.02
N ASN A 136 -3.56 -23.60 -1.05
CA ASN A 136 -4.16 -24.50 -0.05
C ASN A 136 -4.59 -23.77 1.23
N LEU A 137 -4.36 -22.45 1.31
CA LEU A 137 -4.74 -21.64 2.47
C LEU A 137 -6.19 -21.15 2.32
N LEU A 138 -7.10 -21.83 2.97
CA LEU A 138 -8.53 -21.51 2.94
C LEU A 138 -9.06 -21.24 4.36
N PRO A 139 -9.95 -20.24 4.50
CA PRO A 139 -10.37 -19.30 3.47
C PRO A 139 -9.25 -18.33 3.07
N ALA A 140 -9.31 -17.80 1.84
CA ALA A 140 -8.29 -16.88 1.32
C ALA A 140 -8.34 -15.50 2.01
N VAL A 141 -9.49 -15.09 2.51
CA VAL A 141 -9.68 -13.87 3.30
C VAL A 141 -10.29 -14.27 4.65
N ILE A 142 -9.68 -13.82 5.73
CA ILE A 142 -10.15 -14.11 7.10
C ILE A 142 -10.48 -12.80 7.79
N ASN A 143 -11.71 -12.69 8.26
CA ASN A 143 -12.17 -11.56 9.07
C ASN A 143 -12.00 -11.93 10.56
N TYR A 144 -11.01 -11.33 11.24
CA TYR A 144 -10.69 -11.66 12.64
C TYR A 144 -10.91 -10.47 13.55
N ARG A 145 -11.92 -10.53 14.39
CA ARG A 145 -12.22 -9.49 15.38
C ARG A 145 -11.53 -9.76 16.72
N VAL A 146 -10.87 -8.74 17.23
CA VAL A 146 -10.25 -8.72 18.56
C VAL A 146 -11.21 -7.99 19.51
N ASP A 147 -12.02 -8.75 20.26
CA ASP A 147 -13.10 -8.18 21.10
C ASP A 147 -12.60 -7.24 22.20
N ALA A 148 -11.42 -7.52 22.75
CA ALA A 148 -10.78 -6.67 23.77
C ALA A 148 -9.92 -5.55 23.15
N GLY A 149 -9.95 -5.38 21.82
CA GLY A 149 -9.12 -4.40 21.15
C GLY A 149 -9.58 -2.98 21.44
N GLN A 150 -8.64 -2.17 21.88
CA GLN A 150 -8.83 -0.75 22.16
C GLN A 150 -7.65 0.06 21.69
N ARG A 151 -7.93 1.08 20.89
CA ARG A 151 -6.92 2.03 20.43
C ARG A 151 -6.57 3.02 21.54
N ASP A 152 -5.28 3.18 21.84
CA ASP A 152 -4.80 4.33 22.62
C ASP A 152 -5.03 5.63 21.82
N GLY A 153 -5.78 6.55 22.42
CA GLY A 153 -6.18 7.80 21.77
C GLY A 153 -5.01 8.73 21.40
N LYS A 154 -3.87 8.63 22.10
CA LYS A 154 -2.70 9.48 21.86
C LYS A 154 -1.74 8.92 20.81
N ASN A 155 -1.44 7.63 20.88
CA ASN A 155 -0.34 7.03 20.13
C ASN A 155 -0.80 6.23 18.91
N LYS A 156 -2.10 6.20 18.60
CA LYS A 156 -2.67 5.43 17.48
C LYS A 156 -2.24 3.96 17.47
N VAL A 157 -2.12 3.35 18.64
CA VAL A 157 -1.77 1.94 18.82
C VAL A 157 -2.94 1.18 19.44
N ASN A 158 -3.08 -0.08 19.02
CA ASN A 158 -4.02 -1.04 19.58
C ASN A 158 -3.22 -2.26 20.01
N GLN A 159 -2.82 -2.26 21.28
CA GLN A 159 -1.94 -3.31 21.81
C GLN A 159 -2.57 -4.70 21.82
N PRO A 160 -3.85 -4.90 22.17
CA PRO A 160 -4.49 -6.21 22.04
C PRO A 160 -4.47 -6.74 20.60
N GLU A 161 -4.71 -5.85 19.60
CA GLU A 161 -4.67 -6.22 18.19
C GLU A 161 -3.26 -6.61 17.75
N ALA A 162 -2.22 -5.86 18.18
CA ALA A 162 -0.84 -6.20 17.90
C ALA A 162 -0.44 -7.58 18.43
N LYS A 163 -0.82 -7.88 19.69
CA LYS A 163 -0.58 -9.19 20.31
C LYS A 163 -1.34 -10.31 19.61
N ALA A 164 -2.60 -10.07 19.23
CA ALA A 164 -3.40 -11.03 18.50
C ALA A 164 -2.77 -11.38 17.15
N ILE A 165 -2.30 -10.39 16.38
CA ILE A 165 -1.60 -10.61 15.11
C ILE A 165 -0.39 -11.52 15.29
N VAL A 166 0.47 -11.24 16.27
CA VAL A 166 1.68 -12.05 16.50
C VAL A 166 1.34 -13.46 16.96
N ALA A 167 0.32 -13.62 17.82
CA ALA A 167 -0.16 -14.92 18.25
C ALA A 167 -0.74 -15.75 17.09
N LEU A 168 -1.55 -15.12 16.23
CA LEU A 168 -2.10 -15.74 15.01
C LEU A 168 -1.00 -16.14 14.03
N MET A 169 -0.04 -15.26 13.79
CA MET A 169 1.10 -15.54 12.91
C MET A 169 1.88 -16.76 13.41
N ARG A 170 2.18 -16.83 14.71
CA ARG A 170 2.85 -17.99 15.31
C ARG A 170 2.01 -19.26 15.15
N ALA A 171 0.72 -19.19 15.45
CA ALA A 171 -0.19 -20.34 15.26
C ALA A 171 -0.20 -20.83 13.79
N CYS A 172 -0.22 -19.91 12.82
CA CYS A 172 -0.08 -20.27 11.42
C CYS A 172 1.25 -20.97 11.13
N MET A 173 2.36 -20.45 11.67
CA MET A 173 3.70 -21.01 11.42
C MET A 173 3.86 -22.44 11.97
N GLU A 174 3.06 -22.85 12.93
CA GLU A 174 3.02 -24.19 13.52
C GLU A 174 2.20 -25.19 12.67
N GLN A 175 1.42 -24.73 11.68
CA GLN A 175 0.59 -25.60 10.85
C GLN A 175 1.33 -26.01 9.55
N PRO A 176 1.19 -27.25 9.10
CA PRO A 176 1.85 -27.76 7.90
C PRO A 176 1.50 -26.99 6.62
N GLU A 177 0.27 -26.46 6.54
CA GLU A 177 -0.22 -25.71 5.37
C GLU A 177 0.59 -24.42 5.11
N TYR A 178 1.22 -23.89 6.17
CA TYR A 178 2.06 -22.69 6.07
C TYR A 178 3.55 -22.99 5.97
N GLU A 179 3.94 -24.22 5.72
CA GLU A 179 5.35 -24.57 5.50
C GLU A 179 5.91 -23.81 4.30
N GLY A 180 7.05 -23.16 4.47
CA GLY A 180 7.70 -22.37 3.42
C GLY A 180 7.01 -21.04 3.07
N LYS A 181 5.87 -20.72 3.69
CA LYS A 181 5.15 -19.45 3.40
C LYS A 181 5.84 -18.25 4.05
N SER A 182 5.81 -17.14 3.33
CA SER A 182 6.27 -15.83 3.77
C SER A 182 5.12 -15.05 4.44
N PHE A 183 5.47 -14.19 5.41
CA PHE A 183 4.49 -13.45 6.19
C PHE A 183 4.74 -11.95 6.16
N GLY A 184 3.66 -11.17 6.18
CA GLY A 184 3.73 -9.73 6.31
C GLY A 184 2.68 -9.18 7.25
N VAL A 185 2.98 -8.03 7.85
CA VAL A 185 2.01 -7.27 8.64
C VAL A 185 1.97 -5.85 8.14
N ILE A 186 0.77 -5.36 7.82
CA ILE A 186 0.56 -4.00 7.34
C ILE A 186 -0.37 -3.25 8.29
N SER A 187 0.13 -2.18 8.91
CA SER A 187 -0.70 -1.24 9.65
C SER A 187 -1.37 -0.25 8.70
N LEU A 188 -2.70 -0.11 8.83
CA LEU A 188 -3.47 0.86 8.04
C LEU A 188 -3.56 2.24 8.72
N LEU A 189 -3.15 2.35 9.98
CA LEU A 189 -3.19 3.59 10.72
C LEU A 189 -1.93 3.77 11.58
N GLY A 190 -1.17 4.85 11.29
CA GLY A 190 0.01 5.24 12.07
C GLY A 190 1.21 4.29 11.92
N ASP A 191 2.39 4.83 12.16
CA ASP A 191 3.63 4.05 12.14
C ASP A 191 3.89 3.38 13.49
N GLU A 192 3.34 3.92 14.56
CA GLU A 192 3.50 3.44 15.93
C GLU A 192 2.95 2.01 16.09
N GLN A 193 1.87 1.69 15.38
CA GLN A 193 1.28 0.35 15.44
C GLN A 193 2.20 -0.72 14.84
N TYR A 194 2.74 -0.50 13.64
CA TYR A 194 3.64 -1.50 13.07
C TYR A 194 4.96 -1.60 13.84
N GLN A 195 5.45 -0.50 14.44
CA GLN A 195 6.63 -0.53 15.30
C GLN A 195 6.36 -1.37 16.57
N LEU A 196 5.16 -1.24 17.15
CA LEU A 196 4.73 -2.08 18.26
C LEU A 196 4.66 -3.56 17.85
N ILE A 197 4.04 -3.86 16.70
CA ILE A 197 3.95 -5.23 16.19
C ILE A 197 5.35 -5.80 15.90
N GLN A 198 6.23 -5.01 15.29
CA GLN A 198 7.62 -5.44 15.05
C GLN A 198 8.33 -5.82 16.36
N LYS A 199 8.16 -5.01 17.40
CA LYS A 199 8.72 -5.31 18.73
C LYS A 199 8.17 -6.62 19.32
N GLU A 200 6.88 -6.88 19.17
CA GLU A 200 6.25 -8.13 19.62
C GLU A 200 6.74 -9.34 18.77
N ILE A 201 6.95 -9.16 17.47
CA ILE A 201 7.57 -10.16 16.58
C ILE A 201 9.00 -10.49 17.06
N ASP A 202 9.83 -9.48 17.25
CA ASP A 202 11.23 -9.64 17.67
C ASP A 202 11.36 -10.32 19.05
N ALA A 203 10.37 -10.11 19.93
CA ALA A 203 10.31 -10.74 21.24
C ALA A 203 9.81 -12.19 21.22
N SER A 204 9.07 -12.59 20.18
CA SER A 204 8.30 -13.85 20.17
C SER A 204 8.74 -14.85 19.10
N ILE A 205 9.42 -14.38 18.05
CA ILE A 205 9.84 -15.19 16.90
C ILE A 205 11.36 -15.11 16.77
N SER A 206 11.99 -16.24 16.55
CA SER A 206 13.46 -16.29 16.42
C SER A 206 13.95 -15.53 15.17
N PRO A 207 15.13 -14.87 15.23
CA PRO A 207 15.70 -14.21 14.05
C PRO A 207 15.87 -15.14 12.84
N LYS A 208 16.13 -16.42 13.08
CA LYS A 208 16.22 -17.43 12.03
C LYS A 208 14.88 -17.62 11.31
N GLU A 209 13.79 -17.72 12.05
CA GLU A 209 12.44 -17.85 11.47
C GLU A 209 12.01 -16.58 10.74
N ILE A 210 12.32 -15.39 11.30
CA ILE A 210 12.05 -14.10 10.64
C ILE A 210 12.71 -14.08 9.26
N MET A 211 13.96 -14.49 9.16
CA MET A 211 14.68 -14.58 7.88
C MET A 211 14.11 -15.66 6.96
N GLN A 212 13.87 -16.87 7.45
CA GLN A 212 13.39 -18.00 6.65
C GLN A 212 12.00 -17.75 6.09
N ARG A 213 11.12 -17.11 6.87
CA ARG A 213 9.74 -16.77 6.49
C ARG A 213 9.63 -15.41 5.81
N ASN A 214 10.76 -14.73 5.59
CA ASN A 214 10.82 -13.39 4.99
C ASN A 214 9.78 -12.44 5.62
N ILE A 215 9.72 -12.41 6.97
CA ILE A 215 8.73 -11.63 7.72
C ILE A 215 9.03 -10.14 7.53
N LEU A 216 8.03 -9.38 7.12
CA LEU A 216 8.10 -7.92 6.98
C LEU A 216 6.94 -7.29 7.73
N CYS A 217 7.23 -6.24 8.49
CA CYS A 217 6.23 -5.42 9.18
C CYS A 217 6.38 -3.95 8.78
N GLY A 218 5.27 -3.28 8.44
CA GLY A 218 5.33 -1.91 7.99
C GLY A 218 3.95 -1.30 7.74
N ASN A 219 3.94 -0.18 7.04
CA ASN A 219 2.74 0.43 6.48
C ASN A 219 2.60 0.10 4.98
N SER A 220 1.55 0.59 4.33
CA SER A 220 1.32 0.33 2.90
C SER A 220 2.46 0.82 1.98
N ALA A 221 3.15 1.90 2.37
CA ALA A 221 4.27 2.42 1.58
C ALA A 221 5.51 1.53 1.69
N ASN A 222 5.78 0.95 2.88
CA ASN A 222 6.88 0.00 3.06
C ASN A 222 6.72 -1.29 2.24
N PHE A 223 5.47 -1.65 1.92
CA PHE A 223 5.14 -2.84 1.12
C PHE A 223 5.04 -2.56 -0.38
N GLN A 224 5.29 -1.34 -0.82
CA GLN A 224 5.25 -1.03 -2.24
C GLN A 224 6.37 -1.76 -2.99
N GLY A 225 6.02 -2.50 -4.06
CA GLY A 225 6.96 -3.41 -4.73
C GLY A 225 7.16 -4.77 -4.05
N ASP A 226 6.74 -4.92 -2.78
CA ASP A 226 6.85 -6.16 -2.01
C ASP A 226 5.53 -6.96 -2.00
N GLU A 227 5.61 -8.24 -1.65
CA GLU A 227 4.46 -9.14 -1.50
C GLU A 227 4.81 -10.27 -0.52
N ARG A 228 3.80 -10.88 0.09
CA ARG A 228 3.96 -12.08 0.95
C ARG A 228 2.84 -13.07 0.67
N ASP A 229 3.11 -14.33 0.98
CA ASP A 229 2.06 -15.35 0.83
C ASP A 229 0.89 -15.07 1.76
N VAL A 230 1.18 -14.66 3.00
CA VAL A 230 0.19 -14.33 4.02
C VAL A 230 0.41 -12.91 4.54
N ILE A 231 -0.64 -12.10 4.51
CA ILE A 231 -0.63 -10.73 5.06
C ILE A 231 -1.65 -10.61 6.19
N PHE A 232 -1.21 -10.02 7.30
CA PHE A 232 -2.06 -9.56 8.38
C PHE A 232 -2.24 -8.04 8.27
N LEU A 233 -3.47 -7.58 8.08
CA LEU A 233 -3.81 -6.17 8.14
C LEU A 233 -4.21 -5.81 9.56
N SER A 234 -3.60 -4.78 10.13
CA SER A 234 -4.00 -4.16 11.39
C SER A 234 -4.80 -2.91 11.11
N LEU A 235 -6.10 -2.89 11.45
CA LEU A 235 -6.96 -1.72 11.26
C LEU A 235 -6.74 -0.66 12.33
N VAL A 236 -6.27 -1.08 13.51
CA VAL A 236 -5.91 -0.25 14.68
C VAL A 236 -7.10 0.43 15.34
N ASP A 237 -8.02 1.00 14.57
CA ASP A 237 -9.17 1.73 15.10
C ASP A 237 -10.06 0.84 15.97
N SER A 238 -10.55 1.42 17.05
CA SER A 238 -11.55 0.83 17.92
C SER A 238 -12.58 1.87 18.31
N LYS A 239 -13.74 1.41 18.81
CA LYS A 239 -14.71 2.29 19.45
C LYS A 239 -14.07 3.02 20.62
N ASP A 240 -14.38 4.30 20.74
CA ASP A 240 -14.02 5.09 21.92
C ASP A 240 -15.03 4.79 23.04
N ILE A 241 -14.53 4.35 24.21
CA ILE A 241 -15.39 4.02 25.36
C ILE A 241 -16.06 5.29 25.91
N ASP A 242 -15.35 6.42 25.85
CA ASP A 242 -15.81 7.69 26.40
C ASP A 242 -16.72 8.47 25.44
N ASN A 243 -16.78 8.06 24.17
CA ASN A 243 -17.61 8.70 23.13
C ASN A 243 -18.45 7.64 22.40
N PRO A 244 -19.60 7.24 22.97
CA PRO A 244 -20.44 6.22 22.35
C PRO A 244 -21.11 6.77 21.09
N GLY A 245 -20.78 6.19 19.95
CA GLY A 245 -21.34 6.52 18.64
C GLY A 245 -20.48 5.97 17.52
N PRO A 246 -20.95 6.07 16.27
CA PRO A 246 -20.12 5.67 15.13
C PRO A 246 -18.86 6.54 15.03
N LEU A 247 -17.74 5.90 14.68
CA LEU A 247 -16.49 6.57 14.45
C LEU A 247 -16.60 7.65 13.37
N HIS A 248 -15.67 8.60 13.41
CA HIS A 248 -15.55 9.56 12.32
C HIS A 248 -15.38 8.84 10.99
N LEU A 249 -16.20 9.25 10.00
CA LEU A 249 -16.19 8.64 8.68
C LEU A 249 -14.79 8.70 8.05
N GLN A 250 -14.25 7.55 7.71
CA GLN A 250 -13.05 7.44 6.91
C GLN A 250 -13.44 7.12 5.47
N ASN A 251 -13.27 8.10 4.60
CA ASN A 251 -13.51 7.97 3.16
C ASN A 251 -12.18 7.82 2.40
N TYR A 252 -12.14 8.17 1.13
CA TYR A 252 -10.94 8.02 0.31
C TYR A 252 -9.79 8.96 0.68
N GLY A 253 -10.04 10.00 1.49
CA GLY A 253 -9.04 10.99 1.87
C GLY A 253 -8.77 12.04 0.77
N VAL A 254 -7.88 12.97 1.08
CA VAL A 254 -7.38 13.94 0.11
C VAL A 254 -6.52 13.19 -0.91
N ASP A 255 -6.70 13.50 -2.20
CA ASP A 255 -5.97 12.86 -3.31
C ASP A 255 -6.08 11.32 -3.31
N ASP A 256 -7.23 10.80 -2.85
CA ASP A 256 -7.48 9.37 -2.72
C ASP A 256 -6.48 8.59 -1.84
N SER A 257 -5.72 9.27 -1.00
CA SER A 257 -4.61 8.68 -0.24
C SER A 257 -5.03 7.50 0.64
N THR A 258 -6.21 7.54 1.24
CA THR A 258 -6.74 6.43 2.04
C THR A 258 -7.11 5.26 1.14
N ARG A 259 -7.82 5.50 0.03
CA ARG A 259 -8.15 4.46 -0.94
C ARG A 259 -6.90 3.75 -1.48
N LYS A 260 -5.89 4.53 -1.85
CA LYS A 260 -4.60 4.00 -2.33
C LYS A 260 -3.90 3.12 -1.30
N ARG A 261 -3.90 3.52 -0.02
CA ARG A 261 -3.32 2.71 1.06
C ARG A 261 -4.02 1.36 1.22
N TYR A 262 -5.36 1.35 1.22
CA TYR A 262 -6.13 0.12 1.33
C TYR A 262 -5.92 -0.79 0.10
N ASN A 263 -5.92 -0.20 -1.10
CA ASN A 263 -5.67 -0.92 -2.34
C ASN A 263 -4.30 -1.62 -2.32
N VAL A 264 -3.24 -0.89 -1.96
CA VAL A 264 -1.90 -1.47 -1.84
C VAL A 264 -1.88 -2.56 -0.77
N ALA A 265 -2.36 -2.28 0.44
CA ALA A 265 -2.28 -3.20 1.57
C ALA A 265 -2.92 -4.56 1.27
N VAL A 266 -4.13 -4.56 0.71
CA VAL A 266 -4.84 -5.80 0.37
C VAL A 266 -4.13 -6.56 -0.74
N SER A 267 -3.68 -5.87 -1.78
CA SER A 267 -3.05 -6.50 -2.96
C SER A 267 -1.62 -7.03 -2.70
N ARG A 268 -1.09 -6.94 -1.48
CA ARG A 268 0.21 -7.51 -1.09
C ARG A 268 0.14 -8.96 -0.66
N ALA A 269 -1.05 -9.48 -0.35
CA ALA A 269 -1.25 -10.88 -0.03
C ALA A 269 -1.39 -11.72 -1.30
N ARG A 270 -0.62 -12.80 -1.39
CA ARG A 270 -0.70 -13.73 -2.52
C ARG A 270 -1.76 -14.80 -2.30
N ASP A 271 -1.71 -15.46 -1.15
CA ASP A 271 -2.46 -16.66 -0.83
C ASP A 271 -3.53 -16.43 0.22
N GLN A 272 -3.24 -15.63 1.24
CA GLN A 272 -4.18 -15.41 2.35
C GLN A 272 -4.04 -14.01 2.95
N LEU A 273 -5.18 -13.39 3.23
CA LEU A 273 -5.32 -12.08 3.86
C LEU A 273 -6.09 -12.20 5.16
N TRP A 274 -5.46 -11.83 6.27
CA TRP A 274 -6.11 -11.68 7.58
C TRP A 274 -6.47 -10.22 7.79
N VAL A 275 -7.75 -9.92 7.92
CA VAL A 275 -8.25 -8.59 8.29
C VAL A 275 -8.47 -8.59 9.80
N VAL A 276 -7.47 -8.10 10.54
CA VAL A 276 -7.51 -8.05 12.01
C VAL A 276 -8.00 -6.69 12.46
N HIS A 277 -9.06 -6.67 13.27
CA HIS A 277 -9.72 -5.43 13.67
C HIS A 277 -10.40 -5.54 15.03
N SER A 278 -10.77 -4.39 15.60
CA SER A 278 -11.46 -4.27 16.88
C SER A 278 -12.83 -3.60 16.75
N LEU A 279 -13.40 -3.60 15.54
CA LEU A 279 -14.61 -2.86 15.19
C LEU A 279 -15.82 -3.77 15.04
N ASP A 280 -16.99 -3.23 15.38
CA ASP A 280 -18.28 -3.75 14.93
C ASP A 280 -18.72 -2.96 13.70
N ALA A 281 -18.69 -3.62 12.52
CA ALA A 281 -18.98 -2.95 11.26
C ALA A 281 -20.39 -2.35 11.16
N ALA A 282 -21.35 -2.91 11.91
CA ALA A 282 -22.74 -2.43 11.92
C ALA A 282 -22.92 -1.21 12.83
N ASN A 283 -22.28 -1.22 14.00
CA ASN A 283 -22.53 -0.24 15.05
C ASN A 283 -21.49 0.87 15.12
N ASP A 284 -20.24 0.57 14.76
CA ASP A 284 -19.11 1.51 14.93
C ASP A 284 -18.81 2.31 13.66
N LEU A 285 -19.28 1.87 12.49
CA LEU A 285 -18.92 2.45 11.21
C LEU A 285 -20.13 3.00 10.44
N LYS A 286 -19.95 4.17 9.83
CA LYS A 286 -20.98 4.81 9.00
C LYS A 286 -21.04 4.19 7.60
N PRO A 287 -22.20 4.26 6.93
CA PRO A 287 -22.28 3.95 5.50
C PRO A 287 -21.25 4.74 4.69
N GLY A 288 -20.58 4.10 3.74
CA GLY A 288 -19.53 4.71 2.92
C GLY A 288 -18.13 4.73 3.54
N ASP A 289 -17.98 4.31 4.81
CA ASP A 289 -16.66 4.17 5.45
C ASP A 289 -15.85 3.06 4.78
N ILE A 290 -14.58 3.36 4.49
CA ILE A 290 -13.71 2.41 3.78
C ILE A 290 -13.40 1.17 4.63
N ARG A 291 -13.32 1.33 5.97
CA ARG A 291 -13.17 0.21 6.92
C ARG A 291 -14.38 -0.71 6.83
N LYS A 292 -15.59 -0.13 6.80
CA LYS A 292 -16.83 -0.90 6.63
C LYS A 292 -16.83 -1.68 5.31
N LYS A 293 -16.44 -1.05 4.21
CA LYS A 293 -16.36 -1.73 2.90
C LYS A 293 -15.41 -2.94 2.96
N LEU A 294 -14.26 -2.81 3.64
CA LEU A 294 -13.31 -3.91 3.78
C LEU A 294 -13.88 -5.03 4.66
N LEU A 295 -14.50 -4.69 5.81
CA LEU A 295 -15.05 -5.67 6.73
C LEU A 295 -16.27 -6.40 6.13
N ASP A 296 -17.16 -5.67 5.46
CA ASP A 296 -18.32 -6.26 4.78
C ASP A 296 -17.85 -7.19 3.64
N TYR A 297 -16.83 -6.79 2.86
CA TYR A 297 -16.23 -7.64 1.84
C TYR A 297 -15.61 -8.89 2.44
N ALA A 298 -14.77 -8.74 3.46
CA ALA A 298 -14.13 -9.86 4.12
C ALA A 298 -15.15 -10.87 4.69
N ALA A 299 -16.25 -10.37 5.28
CA ALA A 299 -17.32 -11.23 5.78
C ALA A 299 -18.09 -11.98 4.67
N THR A 300 -18.05 -11.48 3.43
CA THR A 300 -18.75 -12.14 2.30
C THR A 300 -17.91 -13.27 1.69
N VAL A 301 -16.58 -13.17 1.76
CA VAL A 301 -15.66 -14.12 1.09
C VAL A 301 -14.88 -15.02 2.06
N SER A 302 -15.12 -14.87 3.38
CA SER A 302 -14.56 -15.70 4.46
C SER A 302 -15.16 -17.09 4.50
#